data_70697a36b3429ea84a1f40b005386262
#
_entry.id   70697a36b3429ea84a1f40b005386262
#
_cell.length_a   1.000
_cell.length_b   1.000
_cell.length_c   1.000
_cell.angle_alpha   90.00
_cell.angle_beta   90.00
_cell.angle_gamma   90.00
#
_symmetry.space_group_name_H-M   'P 1'
#
loop_
_entity.id
_entity.type
_entity.pdbx_description
1 polymer ?
#
loop_
_entity_poly.entity_id
_entity_poly.type
_entity_poly.pdbx_seq_one_letter_code
_entity_poly.pdbx_strand_id
1 'polypeptide(L)'
;MPWVSLYPVALFDRTKAPLTGTKRYVAHFSPETSRPPVRFFWSMTLYDNDGFLVDNEFDRYLVNDRSKPKYNADGSLDIYIQPDKPANPAQARNWLPSPPATSATRGFRLITRLYGLSDKGIKGVVDGTGWHGPSLLPCAPDGSTTEGVACAS
;
A
#
# COMPACT_ATOMS: atom_id res chain seq x y z
N MET A 1 25.89 1.44 15.02
CA MET A 1 25.56 1.11 13.63
C MET A 1 24.66 2.19 13.03
N PRO A 2 24.98 2.70 11.84
CA PRO A 2 24.09 3.63 11.18
C PRO A 2 22.76 2.92 10.80
N TRP A 3 21.65 3.54 11.12
CA TRP A 3 20.34 3.08 10.70
C TRP A 3 20.10 3.49 9.26
N VAL A 4 19.62 2.57 8.44
CA VAL A 4 19.42 2.78 7.02
C VAL A 4 17.93 2.85 6.69
N SER A 5 17.63 3.59 5.64
CA SER A 5 16.28 3.70 5.06
C SER A 5 16.25 3.00 3.70
N LEU A 6 15.16 2.27 3.45
CA LEU A 6 14.87 1.68 2.14
C LEU A 6 13.54 2.20 1.61
N TYR A 7 13.42 2.29 0.28
CA TYR A 7 12.26 2.80 -0.42
C TYR A 7 11.79 1.84 -1.52
N PRO A 8 11.23 0.66 -1.17
CA PRO A 8 10.65 -0.25 -2.15
C PRO A 8 9.54 0.45 -2.95
N VAL A 9 9.59 0.28 -4.28
CA VAL A 9 8.62 0.87 -5.21
C VAL A 9 7.80 -0.24 -5.85
N ALA A 10 6.47 -0.10 -5.82
CA ALA A 10 5.57 -0.98 -6.53
C ALA A 10 4.96 -0.25 -7.74
N LEU A 11 5.16 -0.82 -8.91
CA LEU A 11 4.68 -0.31 -10.21
C LEU A 11 3.58 -1.20 -10.80
N PHE A 12 3.47 -2.44 -10.33
CA PHE A 12 2.63 -3.49 -10.91
C PHE A 12 1.80 -4.18 -9.83
N ASP A 13 0.64 -4.64 -10.20
CA ASP A 13 -0.19 -5.49 -9.35
C ASP A 13 0.28 -6.95 -9.37
N ARG A 14 -0.41 -7.80 -8.63
CA ARG A 14 -0.13 -9.25 -8.53
C ARG A 14 -0.18 -9.96 -9.88
N THR A 15 -0.93 -9.45 -10.85
CA THR A 15 -1.03 -10.00 -12.22
C THR A 15 0.06 -9.45 -13.15
N LYS A 16 0.95 -8.61 -12.64
CA LYS A 16 2.00 -7.89 -13.37
C LYS A 16 1.46 -6.82 -14.34
N ALA A 17 0.22 -6.37 -14.13
CA ALA A 17 -0.34 -5.22 -14.83
C ALA A 17 0.07 -3.91 -14.13
N PRO A 18 0.33 -2.81 -14.87
CA PRO A 18 0.62 -1.51 -14.28
C PRO A 18 -0.53 -1.01 -13.40
N LEU A 19 -0.17 -0.35 -12.29
CA LEU A 19 -1.15 0.26 -11.39
C LEU A 19 -1.85 1.44 -12.05
N THR A 20 -3.18 1.48 -11.96
CA THR A 20 -3.98 2.53 -12.62
C THR A 20 -5.25 2.84 -11.84
N GLY A 21 -5.68 4.10 -11.86
CA GLY A 21 -6.95 4.56 -11.27
C GLY A 21 -8.21 4.01 -11.94
N THR A 22 -8.10 3.25 -13.03
CA THR A 22 -9.23 2.53 -13.64
C THR A 22 -9.62 1.27 -12.86
N LYS A 23 -8.80 0.85 -11.92
CA LYS A 23 -9.02 -0.32 -11.05
C LYS A 23 -8.98 0.07 -9.60
N ARG A 24 -9.59 -0.74 -8.76
CA ARG A 24 -9.45 -0.70 -7.32
C ARG A 24 -8.50 -1.82 -6.89
N TYR A 25 -7.77 -1.60 -5.79
CA TYR A 25 -6.81 -2.57 -5.28
C TYR A 25 -6.90 -2.69 -3.77
N VAL A 26 -6.47 -3.85 -3.27
CA VAL A 26 -6.12 -4.03 -1.87
C VAL A 26 -4.62 -4.32 -1.79
N ALA A 27 -3.90 -3.50 -1.04
CA ALA A 27 -2.53 -3.82 -0.64
C ALA A 27 -2.61 -4.67 0.63
N HIS A 28 -2.46 -5.98 0.46
CA HIS A 28 -2.59 -6.97 1.53
C HIS A 28 -1.24 -7.33 2.11
N PHE A 29 -1.05 -7.04 3.39
CA PHE A 29 0.08 -7.52 4.19
C PHE A 29 -0.39 -8.74 5.00
N SER A 30 0.28 -9.87 4.84
CA SER A 30 0.03 -11.04 5.68
C SER A 30 0.32 -10.73 7.17
N PRO A 31 -0.15 -11.54 8.11
CA PRO A 31 0.16 -11.34 9.53
C PRO A 31 1.66 -11.19 9.82
N GLU A 32 2.51 -11.93 9.09
CA GLU A 32 3.96 -11.92 9.24
C GLU A 32 4.62 -10.64 8.71
N THR A 33 4.00 -10.01 7.70
CA THR A 33 4.56 -8.83 7.02
C THR A 33 3.86 -7.52 7.35
N SER A 34 2.75 -7.56 8.07
CA SER A 34 1.93 -6.39 8.40
C SER A 34 2.64 -5.37 9.30
N ARG A 35 3.71 -5.79 9.97
CA ARG A 35 4.58 -4.93 10.76
C ARG A 35 6.00 -4.97 10.21
N PRO A 36 6.37 -4.00 9.36
CA PRO A 36 7.73 -3.92 8.84
C PRO A 36 8.79 -3.86 9.97
N PRO A 37 9.97 -4.48 9.80
CA PRO A 37 11.00 -4.58 10.83
C PRO A 37 11.78 -3.27 10.98
N VAL A 38 11.08 -2.18 11.26
CA VAL A 38 11.63 -0.83 11.39
C VAL A 38 11.69 -0.40 12.86
N ARG A 39 12.71 0.35 13.22
CA ARG A 39 12.84 0.93 14.56
C ARG A 39 12.06 2.24 14.70
N PHE A 40 12.01 3.04 13.63
CA PHE A 40 11.46 4.39 13.72
C PHE A 40 10.03 4.45 13.19
N PHE A 41 9.83 4.26 11.89
CA PHE A 41 8.50 4.26 11.28
C PHE A 41 8.53 3.71 9.85
N TRP A 42 7.35 3.44 9.34
CA TRP A 42 7.12 3.11 7.95
C TRP A 42 6.00 3.97 7.38
N SER A 43 5.98 4.14 6.06
CA SER A 43 4.87 4.77 5.34
C SER A 43 4.71 4.15 3.96
N MET A 44 3.47 4.13 3.47
CA MET A 44 3.15 3.86 2.07
C MET A 44 2.52 5.11 1.48
N THR A 45 3.17 5.68 0.47
CA THR A 45 2.74 6.91 -0.20
C THR A 45 2.46 6.61 -1.67
N LEU A 46 1.37 7.20 -2.18
CA LEU A 46 0.98 7.08 -3.57
C LEU A 46 1.43 8.31 -4.36
N TYR A 47 2.07 8.07 -5.49
CA TYR A 47 2.48 9.09 -6.47
C TYR A 47 1.91 8.76 -7.83
N ASP A 48 1.61 9.78 -8.63
CA ASP A 48 1.36 9.58 -10.05
C ASP A 48 2.64 9.16 -10.79
N ASN A 49 2.53 8.84 -12.08
CA ASN A 49 3.70 8.42 -12.86
C ASN A 49 4.68 9.55 -13.16
N ASP A 50 4.28 10.80 -12.98
CA ASP A 50 5.15 11.97 -13.12
C ASP A 50 5.92 12.27 -11.81
N GLY A 51 5.59 11.57 -10.72
CA GLY A 51 6.28 11.68 -9.44
C GLY A 51 5.66 12.70 -8.48
N PHE A 52 4.44 13.17 -8.76
CA PHE A 52 3.70 14.07 -7.91
C PHE A 52 2.71 13.34 -7.00
N LEU A 53 2.43 13.91 -5.85
CA LEU A 53 1.31 13.47 -5.01
C LEU A 53 0.00 13.68 -5.76
N VAL A 54 -0.92 12.72 -5.62
CA VAL A 54 -2.24 12.81 -6.25
C VAL A 54 -3.12 13.71 -5.41
N ASP A 55 -3.49 14.84 -5.98
CA ASP A 55 -4.35 15.82 -5.33
C ASP A 55 -5.74 15.25 -5.01
N ASN A 56 -6.21 15.46 -3.79
CA ASN A 56 -7.53 14.98 -3.34
C ASN A 56 -8.08 15.87 -2.23
N GLU A 57 -9.40 15.95 -2.13
CA GLU A 57 -10.13 16.79 -1.18
C GLU A 57 -9.91 16.43 0.30
N PHE A 58 -9.27 15.28 0.57
CA PHE A 58 -9.04 14.79 1.93
C PHE A 58 -7.60 15.04 2.41
N ASP A 59 -6.76 15.67 1.59
CA ASP A 59 -5.32 15.86 1.87
C ASP A 59 -4.63 14.55 2.32
N ARG A 60 -5.05 13.41 1.73
CA ARG A 60 -4.62 12.08 2.14
C ARG A 60 -3.67 11.49 1.11
N TYR A 61 -2.40 11.42 1.45
CA TYR A 61 -1.33 11.05 0.52
C TYR A 61 -0.61 9.77 0.92
N LEU A 62 -0.76 9.33 2.17
CA LEU A 62 -0.05 8.18 2.71
C LEU A 62 -0.84 7.47 3.83
N VAL A 63 -0.48 6.22 4.05
CA VAL A 63 -0.80 5.46 5.25
C VAL A 63 0.51 5.11 5.94
N ASN A 64 0.57 5.27 7.25
CA ASN A 64 1.74 4.97 8.06
C ASN A 64 1.35 4.41 9.44
N ASP A 65 2.33 4.02 10.24
CA ASP A 65 2.13 3.54 11.61
C ASP A 65 1.44 4.58 12.51
N ARG A 66 1.73 5.87 12.29
CA ARG A 66 1.14 6.98 13.07
C ARG A 66 -0.31 7.29 12.70
N SER A 67 -0.74 6.95 11.48
CA SER A 67 -2.15 7.06 11.08
C SER A 67 -3.05 6.03 11.77
N LYS A 68 -2.46 5.15 12.59
CA LYS A 68 -3.12 4.09 13.35
C LYS A 68 -4.03 3.24 12.45
N PRO A 69 -3.46 2.58 11.43
CA PRO A 69 -4.23 1.72 10.55
C PRO A 69 -4.91 0.61 11.36
N LYS A 70 -6.08 0.20 10.90
CA LYS A 70 -6.82 -0.89 11.54
C LYS A 70 -6.34 -2.23 11.00
N TYR A 71 -5.75 -3.03 11.87
CA TYR A 71 -5.38 -4.41 11.56
C TYR A 71 -6.58 -5.33 11.61
N ASN A 72 -6.56 -6.40 10.83
CA ASN A 72 -7.54 -7.48 10.87
C ASN A 72 -7.36 -8.33 12.13
N ALA A 73 -8.35 -9.18 12.45
CA ALA A 73 -8.33 -10.01 13.65
C ALA A 73 -7.16 -11.02 13.66
N ASP A 74 -6.72 -11.47 12.48
CA ASP A 74 -5.57 -12.37 12.31
C ASP A 74 -4.21 -11.66 12.35
N GLY A 75 -4.21 -10.32 12.48
CA GLY A 75 -3.02 -9.49 12.48
C GLY A 75 -2.56 -9.03 11.10
N SER A 76 -3.21 -9.43 10.02
CA SER A 76 -2.96 -8.90 8.68
C SER A 76 -3.40 -7.43 8.57
N LEU A 77 -2.95 -6.76 7.51
CA LEU A 77 -3.30 -5.37 7.25
C LEU A 77 -3.69 -5.19 5.78
N ASP A 78 -4.87 -4.61 5.57
CA ASP A 78 -5.37 -4.26 4.24
C ASP A 78 -5.39 -2.74 4.08
N ILE A 79 -4.73 -2.24 3.04
CA ILE A 79 -4.80 -0.85 2.61
C ILE A 79 -5.59 -0.81 1.30
N TYR A 80 -6.69 -0.06 1.31
CA TYR A 80 -7.61 0.05 0.18
C TYR A 80 -7.19 1.20 -0.73
N ILE A 81 -6.87 0.90 -1.99
CA ILE A 81 -6.37 1.86 -2.96
C ILE A 81 -7.41 2.01 -4.07
N GLN A 82 -8.10 3.12 -4.06
CA GLN A 82 -9.18 3.44 -5.00
C GLN A 82 -9.46 4.94 -5.01
N PRO A 83 -10.06 5.49 -6.09
CA PRO A 83 -10.37 6.92 -6.14
C PRO A 83 -11.37 7.35 -5.07
N ASP A 84 -12.44 6.59 -4.89
CA ASP A 84 -13.55 6.94 -4.01
C ASP A 84 -13.32 6.46 -2.58
N LYS A 85 -13.74 7.27 -1.62
CA LYS A 85 -13.67 6.92 -0.20
C LYS A 85 -14.59 5.75 0.10
N PRO A 86 -14.10 4.67 0.75
CA PRO A 86 -14.95 3.57 1.19
C PRO A 86 -16.08 4.04 2.11
N ALA A 87 -17.29 3.48 1.92
CA ALA A 87 -18.44 3.77 2.76
C ALA A 87 -18.28 3.19 4.18
N ASN A 88 -17.61 2.04 4.31
CA ASN A 88 -17.33 1.45 5.61
C ASN A 88 -16.25 2.23 6.36
N PRO A 89 -16.53 2.78 7.57
CA PRO A 89 -15.57 3.61 8.31
C PRO A 89 -14.24 2.88 8.65
N ALA A 90 -14.30 1.57 8.88
CA ALA A 90 -13.10 0.78 9.16
C ALA A 90 -12.18 0.66 7.94
N GLN A 91 -12.76 0.50 6.75
CA GLN A 91 -12.02 0.49 5.48
C GLN A 91 -11.53 1.90 5.12
N ALA A 92 -12.36 2.92 5.32
CA ALA A 92 -11.97 4.31 5.10
C ALA A 92 -10.77 4.74 5.95
N ARG A 93 -10.56 4.13 7.11
CA ARG A 93 -9.37 4.36 7.94
C ARG A 93 -8.08 3.94 7.24
N ASN A 94 -8.13 2.85 6.49
CA ASN A 94 -7.00 2.27 5.74
C ASN A 94 -7.03 2.63 4.25
N TRP A 95 -7.77 3.65 3.88
CA TRP A 95 -7.91 4.06 2.48
C TRP A 95 -6.77 4.98 2.05
N LEU A 96 -6.28 4.76 0.83
CA LEU A 96 -5.30 5.61 0.15
C LEU A 96 -5.87 5.99 -1.22
N PRO A 97 -6.23 7.27 -1.43
CA PRO A 97 -6.80 7.72 -2.70
C PRO A 97 -5.86 7.50 -3.88
N SER A 98 -6.35 6.87 -4.93
CA SER A 98 -5.66 6.77 -6.23
C SER A 98 -6.21 7.82 -7.21
N PRO A 99 -5.48 8.11 -8.31
CA PRO A 99 -6.01 8.98 -9.35
C PRO A 99 -7.34 8.44 -9.87
N PRO A 100 -8.32 9.31 -10.20
CA PRO A 100 -9.56 8.85 -10.81
C PRO A 100 -9.30 8.33 -12.24
N ALA A 101 -10.18 7.42 -12.71
CA ALA A 101 -10.08 6.82 -14.04
C ALA A 101 -10.07 7.86 -15.18
N THR A 102 -10.69 9.01 -14.95
CA THR A 102 -10.78 10.14 -15.88
C THR A 102 -9.53 11.01 -15.93
N SER A 103 -8.59 10.84 -14.98
CA SER A 103 -7.35 11.60 -14.95
C SER A 103 -6.46 11.25 -16.14
N ALA A 104 -5.81 12.26 -16.73
CA ALA A 104 -4.77 12.06 -17.74
C ALA A 104 -3.56 11.29 -17.16
N THR A 105 -3.30 11.45 -15.86
CA THR A 105 -2.23 10.79 -15.12
C THR A 105 -2.78 9.66 -14.21
N ARG A 106 -3.71 8.85 -14.73
CA ARG A 106 -4.36 7.79 -13.96
C ARG A 106 -3.43 6.64 -13.54
N GLY A 107 -2.28 6.50 -14.18
CA GLY A 107 -1.23 5.58 -13.73
C GLY A 107 -0.61 6.07 -12.43
N PHE A 108 -0.25 5.15 -11.53
CA PHE A 108 0.37 5.51 -10.26
C PHE A 108 1.39 4.46 -9.79
N ARG A 109 2.14 4.83 -8.78
CA ARG A 109 3.10 3.96 -8.09
C ARG A 109 2.96 4.13 -6.59
N LEU A 110 3.34 3.10 -5.85
CA LEU A 110 3.39 3.12 -4.41
C LEU A 110 4.86 3.08 -3.96
N ILE A 111 5.22 3.96 -3.06
CA ILE A 111 6.53 3.95 -2.43
C ILE A 111 6.34 3.64 -0.95
N THR A 112 6.86 2.50 -0.52
CA THR A 112 6.94 2.16 0.90
C THR A 112 8.26 2.66 1.44
N ARG A 113 8.22 3.48 2.47
CA ARG A 113 9.41 3.99 3.16
C ARG A 113 9.60 3.26 4.46
N LEU A 114 10.79 2.72 4.65
CA LEU A 114 11.19 1.94 5.83
C LEU A 114 12.36 2.66 6.51
N TYR A 115 12.17 3.17 7.72
CA TYR A 115 13.18 3.93 8.43
C TYR A 115 13.66 3.18 9.69
N GLY A 116 14.97 3.01 9.79
CA GLY A 116 15.61 2.37 10.93
C GLY A 116 15.68 0.85 10.80
N LEU A 117 15.98 0.34 9.63
CA LEU A 117 16.28 -1.07 9.41
C LEU A 117 17.66 -1.43 10.00
N SER A 118 17.75 -2.59 10.63
CA SER A 118 19.03 -3.23 10.95
C SER A 118 19.66 -3.83 9.69
N ASP A 119 20.96 -4.17 9.76
CA ASP A 119 21.65 -4.84 8.64
C ASP A 119 20.95 -6.14 8.21
N LYS A 120 20.45 -6.91 9.18
CA LYS A 120 19.64 -8.11 8.91
C LYS A 120 18.32 -7.75 8.23
N GLY A 121 17.67 -6.67 8.64
CA GLY A 121 16.45 -6.18 8.04
C GLY A 121 16.66 -5.73 6.60
N ILE A 122 17.74 -4.99 6.33
CA ILE A 122 18.12 -4.56 4.98
C ILE A 122 18.34 -5.77 4.09
N LYS A 123 19.19 -6.72 4.51
CA LYS A 123 19.47 -7.92 3.75
C LYS A 123 18.20 -8.69 3.42
N GLY A 124 17.33 -8.91 4.41
CA GLY A 124 16.08 -9.64 4.23
C GLY A 124 15.12 -8.98 3.23
N VAL A 125 15.08 -7.64 3.18
CA VAL A 125 14.28 -6.91 2.17
C VAL A 125 14.92 -7.00 0.79
N VAL A 126 16.23 -6.86 0.68
CA VAL A 126 16.95 -6.81 -0.61
C VAL A 126 17.00 -8.18 -1.29
N ASP A 127 17.26 -9.24 -0.55
CA ASP A 127 17.38 -10.61 -1.09
C ASP A 127 16.07 -11.43 -1.01
N GLY A 128 15.01 -10.84 -0.44
CA GLY A 128 13.70 -11.49 -0.34
C GLY A 128 13.62 -12.60 0.72
N THR A 129 14.63 -12.76 1.59
CA THR A 129 14.64 -13.80 2.64
C THR A 129 13.94 -13.35 3.93
N GLY A 130 13.61 -12.07 4.05
CA GLY A 130 12.97 -11.48 5.22
C GLY A 130 11.65 -10.81 4.88
N TRP A 131 11.46 -9.60 5.40
CA TRP A 131 10.25 -8.84 5.14
C TRP A 131 10.12 -8.46 3.67
N HIS A 132 8.94 -8.62 3.14
CA HIS A 132 8.55 -8.18 1.79
C HIS A 132 7.31 -7.27 1.87
N GLY A 133 7.13 -6.45 0.84
CA GLY A 133 5.97 -5.58 0.71
C GLY A 133 4.65 -6.35 0.53
N PRO A 134 3.52 -5.63 0.50
CA PRO A 134 2.21 -6.24 0.36
C PRO A 134 1.99 -6.87 -1.02
N SER A 135 1.08 -7.83 -1.09
CA SER A 135 0.47 -8.23 -2.35
C SER A 135 -0.49 -7.14 -2.81
N LEU A 136 -0.30 -6.63 -4.03
CA LEU A 136 -1.20 -5.65 -4.64
C LEU A 136 -2.26 -6.39 -5.46
N LEU A 137 -3.44 -6.56 -4.86
CA LEU A 137 -4.53 -7.40 -5.39
C LEU A 137 -5.53 -6.53 -6.14
N PRO A 138 -5.68 -6.70 -7.48
CA PRO A 138 -6.74 -6.01 -8.19
C PRO A 138 -8.12 -6.57 -7.81
N CYS A 139 -9.09 -5.68 -7.67
CA CYS A 139 -10.46 -6.01 -7.36
C CYS A 139 -11.24 -6.40 -8.61
N ALA A 140 -11.93 -7.54 -8.55
CA ALA A 140 -12.91 -7.92 -9.53
C ALA A 140 -14.22 -7.09 -9.37
N PRO A 141 -15.11 -7.07 -10.38
CA PRO A 141 -16.37 -6.33 -10.30
C PRO A 141 -17.30 -6.76 -9.15
N ASP A 142 -17.19 -8.00 -8.69
CA ASP A 142 -17.94 -8.54 -7.55
C ASP A 142 -17.33 -8.18 -6.18
N GLY A 143 -16.23 -7.43 -6.16
CA GLY A 143 -15.54 -7.02 -4.94
C GLY A 143 -14.62 -8.08 -4.35
N SER A 144 -14.34 -9.16 -5.08
CA SER A 144 -13.39 -10.19 -4.68
C SER A 144 -11.96 -9.92 -5.21
N THR A 145 -11.01 -10.63 -4.66
CA THR A 145 -9.63 -10.72 -5.18
C THR A 145 -9.23 -12.18 -5.38
N THR A 146 -8.16 -12.43 -6.13
CA THR A 146 -7.66 -13.79 -6.38
C THR A 146 -7.16 -14.52 -5.13
N GLU A 147 -6.89 -13.78 -4.06
CA GLU A 147 -6.42 -14.35 -2.78
C GLU A 147 -7.53 -14.40 -1.69
N GLY A 148 -8.79 -14.14 -2.08
CA GLY A 148 -9.93 -14.19 -1.15
C GLY A 148 -10.01 -13.00 -0.18
N VAL A 149 -9.18 -11.98 -0.35
CA VAL A 149 -9.25 -10.73 0.40
C VAL A 149 -10.38 -9.88 -0.17
N ALA A 150 -11.26 -9.36 0.68
CA ALA A 150 -12.37 -8.52 0.25
C ALA A 150 -11.90 -7.11 -0.11
N CYS A 151 -12.43 -6.56 -1.20
CA CYS A 151 -12.25 -5.17 -1.56
C CYS A 151 -13.11 -4.23 -0.71
N ALA A 152 -12.81 -2.94 -0.75
CA ALA A 152 -13.64 -1.95 -0.09
C ALA A 152 -15.01 -1.83 -0.80
N SER A 153 -16.03 -1.69 -0.01
CA SER A 153 -17.40 -1.40 -0.46
C SER A 153 -17.62 0.11 -0.65
#